data_4e1a3970ae6374d9bc4dc533c24c392b
#
_entry.id   4e1a3970ae6374d9bc4dc533c24c392b
#
_cell.length_a   1.000
_cell.length_b   1.000
_cell.length_c   1.000
_cell.angle_alpha   90.00
_cell.angle_beta   90.00
_cell.angle_gamma   90.00
#
_symmetry.space_group_name_H-M   'P 1'
#
loop_
_entity.id
_entity.type
_entity.pdbx_description
1 polymer ?
#
loop_
_entity_poly.entity_id
_entity_poly.type
_entity_poly.pdbx_seq_one_letter_code
_entity_poly.pdbx_strand_id
1 'polypeptide(L)'
;GLSAAMLKTVNSPLFGLSKRVSSVQQAVALLGIRNTVNIITGLALKASMSGNKLPRLERFWDSAALEAMVSACIASQLPGAHADASYTFGLFQNCGIPLLMQRFPDYIKTLHNANSSTDREFTAIEDEQHATNHASVGYLMARSWYLPESICQAILCHHDLSIFDSASHEINAEVSTLIAITRLAEHIAHGFLRLTSDNEWEKIGARALQHLGLGESEYEDLRDQIHQMMSQE
;
A
#
# COMPACT_ATOMS: atom_id res chain seq x y z
N GLY A 1 -14.31 18.81 -0.44
CA GLY A 1 -14.44 18.13 -1.72
C GLY A 1 -13.15 17.49 -2.16
N LEU A 2 -13.18 16.73 -3.28
CA LEU A 2 -12.07 15.91 -3.78
C LEU A 2 -10.78 16.71 -4.02
N SER A 3 -10.90 17.92 -4.58
CA SER A 3 -9.74 18.80 -4.82
C SER A 3 -9.02 19.21 -3.52
N ALA A 4 -9.77 19.49 -2.46
CA ALA A 4 -9.17 19.84 -1.17
C ALA A 4 -8.46 18.63 -0.53
N ALA A 5 -9.05 17.43 -0.62
CA ALA A 5 -8.43 16.21 -0.16
C ALA A 5 -7.14 15.90 -0.94
N MET A 6 -7.18 16.06 -2.27
CA MET A 6 -5.99 15.92 -3.12
C MET A 6 -4.89 16.91 -2.73
N LEU A 7 -5.21 18.19 -2.55
CA LEU A 7 -4.22 19.20 -2.16
C LEU A 7 -3.63 18.91 -0.78
N LYS A 8 -4.42 18.40 0.16
CA LYS A 8 -3.93 17.94 1.47
C LYS A 8 -2.92 16.80 1.30
N THR A 9 -3.27 15.79 0.53
CA THR A 9 -2.40 14.63 0.26
C THR A 9 -1.08 15.06 -0.40
N VAL A 10 -1.14 15.86 -1.45
CA VAL A 10 0.04 16.30 -2.21
C VAL A 10 0.97 17.19 -1.39
N ASN A 11 0.43 17.95 -0.45
CA ASN A 11 1.20 18.82 0.45
C ASN A 11 1.73 18.10 1.70
N SER A 12 1.51 16.81 1.83
CA SER A 12 2.15 16.03 2.90
C SER A 12 3.67 16.09 2.78
N PRO A 13 4.42 16.18 3.90
CA PRO A 13 5.88 16.13 3.90
C PRO A 13 6.44 14.88 3.20
N LEU A 14 5.71 13.77 3.23
CA LEU A 14 6.08 12.50 2.58
C LEU A 14 6.15 12.59 1.05
N PHE A 15 5.49 13.57 0.41
CA PHE A 15 5.66 13.84 -1.02
C PHE A 15 6.94 14.62 -1.36
N GLY A 16 7.65 15.14 -0.35
CA GLY A 16 8.93 15.80 -0.52
C GLY A 16 8.92 17.07 -1.40
N LEU A 17 7.75 17.68 -1.60
CA LEU A 17 7.65 18.88 -2.44
C LEU A 17 8.27 20.08 -1.75
N SER A 18 9.21 20.74 -2.42
CA SER A 18 9.90 21.94 -1.92
C SER A 18 9.01 23.18 -1.80
N LYS A 19 7.85 23.17 -2.48
CA LYS A 19 6.87 24.26 -2.46
C LYS A 19 5.46 23.73 -2.32
N ARG A 20 4.67 24.44 -1.51
CA ARG A 20 3.26 24.09 -1.31
C ARG A 20 2.45 24.26 -2.59
N VAL A 21 1.67 23.25 -2.91
CA VAL A 21 0.74 23.22 -4.05
C VAL A 21 -0.59 23.83 -3.62
N SER A 22 -1.06 24.84 -4.35
CA SER A 22 -2.30 25.56 -4.05
C SER A 22 -3.44 25.28 -5.04
N SER A 23 -3.17 24.58 -6.14
CA SER A 23 -4.17 24.26 -7.16
C SER A 23 -3.94 22.89 -7.79
N VAL A 24 -5.02 22.29 -8.34
CA VAL A 24 -4.94 21.04 -9.11
C VAL A 24 -4.00 21.18 -10.31
N GLN A 25 -4.00 22.34 -10.98
CA GLN A 25 -3.10 22.60 -12.10
C GLN A 25 -1.64 22.55 -11.68
N GLN A 26 -1.30 23.13 -10.53
CA GLN A 26 0.07 23.06 -9.98
C GLN A 26 0.43 21.61 -9.62
N ALA A 27 -0.49 20.83 -9.05
CA ALA A 27 -0.26 19.42 -8.78
C ALA A 27 0.03 18.64 -10.07
N VAL A 28 -0.77 18.84 -11.11
CA VAL A 28 -0.54 18.22 -12.44
C VAL A 28 0.82 18.63 -13.01
N ALA A 29 1.21 19.89 -12.87
CA ALA A 29 2.49 20.38 -13.38
C ALA A 29 3.71 19.80 -12.64
N LEU A 30 3.57 19.52 -11.34
CA LEU A 30 4.65 19.01 -10.48
C LEU A 30 4.73 17.49 -10.46
N LEU A 31 3.59 16.82 -10.35
CA LEU A 31 3.49 15.37 -10.19
C LEU A 31 3.28 14.64 -11.52
N GLY A 32 2.89 15.36 -12.55
CA GLY A 32 2.42 14.78 -13.80
C GLY A 32 0.94 14.37 -13.75
N ILE A 33 0.35 14.18 -14.92
CA ILE A 33 -1.08 13.85 -15.04
C ILE A 33 -1.41 12.47 -14.46
N ARG A 34 -0.52 11.49 -14.64
CA ARG A 34 -0.71 10.12 -14.15
C ARG A 34 -0.86 10.07 -12.63
N ASN A 35 0.11 10.65 -11.92
CA ASN A 35 0.09 10.67 -10.46
C ASN A 35 -1.13 11.41 -9.92
N THR A 36 -1.46 12.52 -10.54
CA THR A 36 -2.65 13.30 -10.18
C THR A 36 -3.92 12.47 -10.35
N VAL A 37 -4.06 11.76 -11.47
CA VAL A 37 -5.21 10.87 -11.74
C VAL A 37 -5.26 9.74 -10.71
N ASN A 38 -4.13 9.08 -10.41
CA ASN A 38 -4.07 8.00 -9.43
C ASN A 38 -4.50 8.46 -8.02
N ILE A 39 -3.99 9.60 -7.58
CA ILE A 39 -4.40 10.22 -6.29
C ILE A 39 -5.90 10.51 -6.27
N ILE A 40 -6.42 11.15 -7.34
CA ILE A 40 -7.85 11.47 -7.44
C ILE A 40 -8.70 10.20 -7.44
N THR A 41 -8.30 9.16 -8.17
CA THR A 41 -8.99 7.88 -8.22
C THR A 41 -9.05 7.24 -6.85
N GLY A 42 -7.94 7.20 -6.12
CA GLY A 42 -7.90 6.69 -4.76
C GLY A 42 -8.84 7.43 -3.80
N LEU A 43 -8.80 8.76 -3.85
CA LEU A 43 -9.68 9.61 -3.04
C LEU A 43 -11.17 9.45 -3.41
N ALA A 44 -11.47 9.27 -4.70
CA ALA A 44 -12.84 9.04 -5.17
C ALA A 44 -13.36 7.68 -4.70
N LEU A 45 -12.52 6.64 -4.72
CA LEU A 45 -12.85 5.31 -4.22
C LEU A 45 -13.07 5.32 -2.71
N LYS A 46 -12.15 5.93 -1.96
CA LYS A 46 -12.35 6.19 -0.52
C LYS A 46 -13.71 6.82 -0.27
N ALA A 47 -14.05 7.88 -0.99
CA ALA A 47 -15.32 8.59 -0.83
C ALA A 47 -16.54 7.73 -1.20
N SER A 48 -16.46 6.93 -2.28
CA SER A 48 -17.57 6.07 -2.72
C SER A 48 -17.84 4.89 -1.76
N MET A 49 -16.78 4.34 -1.16
CA MET A 49 -16.87 3.22 -0.23
C MET A 49 -17.17 3.66 1.21
N SER A 50 -16.88 4.90 1.57
CA SER A 50 -17.18 5.48 2.89
C SER A 50 -18.66 5.81 3.11
N GLY A 51 -19.54 5.62 2.13
CA GLY A 51 -20.98 5.91 2.20
C GLY A 51 -21.76 5.09 3.25
N ASN A 52 -21.25 3.96 3.69
CA ASN A 52 -21.73 3.23 4.85
C ASN A 52 -20.90 3.66 6.06
N LYS A 53 -21.48 4.43 6.98
CA LYS A 53 -20.90 5.02 8.20
C LYS A 53 -20.28 4.03 9.18
N LEU A 54 -19.30 3.22 8.72
CA LEU A 54 -18.53 2.34 9.58
C LEU A 54 -17.21 3.02 9.92
N PRO A 55 -16.96 3.47 11.16
CA PRO A 55 -15.69 4.11 11.57
C PRO A 55 -14.44 3.28 11.26
N ARG A 56 -14.61 1.95 11.08
CA ARG A 56 -13.56 1.02 10.71
C ARG A 56 -13.09 1.22 9.28
N LEU A 57 -14.00 1.57 8.34
CA LEU A 57 -13.64 1.82 6.94
C LEU A 57 -12.90 3.16 6.78
N GLU A 58 -13.20 4.16 7.60
CA GLU A 58 -12.41 5.41 7.60
C GLU A 58 -10.97 5.14 8.01
N ARG A 59 -10.77 4.42 9.13
CA ARG A 59 -9.43 4.05 9.60
C ARG A 59 -8.67 3.19 8.58
N PHE A 60 -9.34 2.25 7.93
CA PHE A 60 -8.75 1.45 6.87
C PHE A 60 -8.18 2.33 5.75
N TRP A 61 -8.98 3.28 5.24
CA TRP A 61 -8.53 4.17 4.18
C TRP A 61 -7.49 5.20 4.64
N ASP A 62 -7.49 5.59 5.91
CA ASP A 62 -6.46 6.46 6.46
C ASP A 62 -5.12 5.72 6.55
N SER A 63 -5.11 4.46 6.99
CA SER A 63 -3.91 3.61 6.94
C SER A 63 -3.43 3.39 5.52
N ALA A 64 -4.32 3.00 4.59
CA ALA A 64 -3.97 2.80 3.19
C ALA A 64 -3.37 4.07 2.53
N ALA A 65 -3.90 5.24 2.87
CA ALA A 65 -3.36 6.51 2.36
C ALA A 65 -1.96 6.81 2.95
N LEU A 66 -1.73 6.52 4.23
CA LEU A 66 -0.43 6.67 4.86
C LEU A 66 0.60 5.72 4.23
N GLU A 67 0.26 4.44 4.12
CA GLU A 67 1.09 3.41 3.47
C GLU A 67 1.43 3.78 2.03
N ALA A 68 0.47 4.32 1.27
CA ALA A 68 0.70 4.81 -0.09
C ALA A 68 1.70 5.97 -0.13
N MET A 69 1.59 6.94 0.79
CA MET A 69 2.52 8.07 0.87
C MET A 69 3.92 7.62 1.26
N VAL A 70 4.03 6.72 2.23
CA VAL A 70 5.33 6.15 2.64
C VAL A 70 5.93 5.33 1.50
N SER A 71 5.14 4.52 0.79
CA SER A 71 5.60 3.76 -0.39
C SER A 71 6.16 4.68 -1.48
N ALA A 72 5.48 5.79 -1.78
CA ALA A 72 5.96 6.76 -2.75
C ALA A 72 7.26 7.44 -2.29
N CYS A 73 7.36 7.78 -1.00
CA CYS A 73 8.55 8.36 -0.40
C CYS A 73 9.76 7.40 -0.52
N ILE A 74 9.59 6.13 -0.17
CA ILE A 74 10.62 5.10 -0.32
C ILE A 74 11.04 4.96 -1.79
N ALA A 75 10.07 4.79 -2.69
CA ALA A 75 10.33 4.62 -4.12
C ALA A 75 11.10 5.81 -4.71
N SER A 76 10.87 7.04 -4.24
CA SER A 76 11.58 8.22 -4.72
C SER A 76 13.07 8.22 -4.38
N GLN A 77 13.50 7.41 -3.43
CA GLN A 77 14.89 7.29 -2.97
C GLN A 77 15.60 6.06 -3.55
N LEU A 78 14.85 5.15 -4.20
CA LEU A 78 15.39 3.92 -4.76
C LEU A 78 15.59 4.03 -6.29
N PRO A 79 16.79 3.70 -6.80
CA PRO A 79 17.05 3.73 -8.25
C PRO A 79 16.10 2.81 -9.02
N GLY A 80 15.49 3.31 -10.08
CA GLY A 80 14.61 2.52 -10.95
C GLY A 80 13.21 2.24 -10.41
N ALA A 81 12.89 2.65 -9.17
CA ALA A 81 11.55 2.55 -8.63
C ALA A 81 10.67 3.73 -9.08
N HIS A 82 9.35 3.48 -9.18
CA HIS A 82 8.38 4.46 -9.64
C HIS A 82 7.45 4.88 -8.50
N ALA A 83 7.63 6.12 -7.99
CA ALA A 83 6.87 6.64 -6.86
C ALA A 83 5.35 6.67 -7.09
N ASP A 84 4.91 6.92 -8.34
CA ASP A 84 3.49 6.92 -8.72
C ASP A 84 2.86 5.53 -8.68
N ALA A 85 3.57 4.53 -9.20
CA ALA A 85 3.12 3.15 -9.15
C ALA A 85 3.09 2.63 -7.71
N SER A 86 4.13 2.95 -6.91
CA SER A 86 4.21 2.57 -5.49
C SER A 86 3.11 3.23 -4.65
N TYR A 87 2.80 4.51 -4.89
CA TYR A 87 1.64 5.16 -4.27
C TYR A 87 0.34 4.44 -4.61
N THR A 88 0.14 4.17 -5.91
CA THR A 88 -1.11 3.57 -6.39
C THR A 88 -1.28 2.15 -5.82
N PHE A 89 -0.21 1.36 -5.84
CA PHE A 89 -0.25 0.01 -5.28
C PHE A 89 -0.48 0.06 -3.76
N GLY A 90 0.27 0.84 -2.99
CA GLY A 90 0.09 0.98 -1.55
C GLY A 90 -1.32 1.42 -1.14
N LEU A 91 -1.98 2.27 -1.97
CA LEU A 91 -3.36 2.67 -1.72
C LEU A 91 -4.37 1.54 -1.96
N PHE A 92 -4.11 0.67 -2.93
CA PHE A 92 -5.09 -0.31 -3.42
C PHE A 92 -4.77 -1.76 -3.07
N GLN A 93 -3.60 -2.09 -2.55
CA GLN A 93 -3.20 -3.48 -2.28
C GLN A 93 -4.25 -4.26 -1.48
N ASN A 94 -4.89 -3.61 -0.51
CA ASN A 94 -5.88 -4.19 0.39
C ASN A 94 -7.34 -3.81 0.01
N CYS A 95 -7.61 -3.27 -1.19
CA CYS A 95 -8.92 -2.73 -1.55
C CYS A 95 -10.06 -3.78 -1.56
N GLY A 96 -9.74 -5.07 -1.60
CA GLY A 96 -10.71 -6.15 -1.48
C GLY A 96 -11.28 -6.34 -0.05
N ILE A 97 -10.52 -5.95 0.99
CA ILE A 97 -10.93 -6.09 2.40
C ILE A 97 -12.28 -5.42 2.69
N PRO A 98 -12.53 -4.15 2.33
CA PRO A 98 -13.81 -3.51 2.55
C PRO A 98 -15.01 -4.24 1.95
N LEU A 99 -14.84 -4.86 0.77
CA LEU A 99 -15.88 -5.65 0.13
C LEU A 99 -16.18 -6.94 0.91
N LEU A 100 -15.14 -7.66 1.32
CA LEU A 100 -15.27 -8.88 2.10
C LEU A 100 -15.88 -8.60 3.48
N MET A 101 -15.53 -7.48 4.12
CA MET A 101 -16.17 -7.02 5.37
C MET A 101 -17.67 -6.75 5.21
N GLN A 102 -18.11 -6.28 4.03
CA GLN A 102 -19.54 -6.08 3.76
C GLN A 102 -20.25 -7.40 3.44
N ARG A 103 -19.55 -8.35 2.81
CA ARG A 103 -20.12 -9.61 2.35
C ARG A 103 -20.21 -10.67 3.46
N PHE A 104 -19.21 -10.71 4.36
CA PHE A 104 -19.07 -11.74 5.40
C PHE A 104 -19.06 -11.08 6.80
N PRO A 105 -20.08 -11.32 7.63
CA PRO A 105 -20.19 -10.69 8.96
C PRO A 105 -19.05 -11.04 9.92
N ASP A 106 -18.43 -12.19 9.75
CA ASP A 106 -17.34 -12.73 10.58
C ASP A 106 -15.94 -12.44 10.01
N TYR A 107 -15.83 -11.74 8.88
CA TYR A 107 -14.56 -11.49 8.20
C TYR A 107 -13.52 -10.77 9.08
N ILE A 108 -13.96 -9.95 10.03
CA ILE A 108 -13.07 -9.30 11.01
C ILE A 108 -12.31 -10.33 11.85
N LYS A 109 -12.96 -11.44 12.20
CA LYS A 109 -12.32 -12.55 12.89
C LYS A 109 -11.25 -13.21 12.03
N THR A 110 -11.55 -13.39 10.75
CA THR A 110 -10.60 -13.95 9.77
C THR A 110 -9.38 -13.04 9.62
N LEU A 111 -9.58 -11.71 9.48
CA LEU A 111 -8.48 -10.75 9.46
C LEU A 111 -7.61 -10.83 10.70
N HIS A 112 -8.22 -10.93 11.89
CA HIS A 112 -7.46 -11.07 13.14
C HIS A 112 -6.63 -12.36 13.15
N ASN A 113 -7.20 -13.48 12.73
CA ASN A 113 -6.52 -14.77 12.66
C ASN A 113 -5.35 -14.72 11.65
N ALA A 114 -5.58 -14.13 10.47
CA ALA A 114 -4.58 -14.00 9.43
C ALA A 114 -3.40 -13.10 9.87
N ASN A 115 -3.69 -11.95 10.48
CA ASN A 115 -2.67 -11.06 11.05
C ASN A 115 -1.88 -11.70 12.20
N SER A 116 -2.46 -12.64 12.92
CA SER A 116 -1.81 -13.31 14.05
C SER A 116 -1.01 -14.55 13.64
N SER A 117 -1.13 -15.00 12.39
CA SER A 117 -0.40 -16.16 11.88
C SER A 117 1.05 -15.80 11.57
N THR A 118 1.97 -16.65 12.00
CA THR A 118 3.42 -16.49 11.79
C THR A 118 3.98 -17.42 10.73
N ASP A 119 3.23 -18.45 10.32
CA ASP A 119 3.70 -19.55 9.48
C ASP A 119 2.88 -19.80 8.20
N ARG A 120 1.74 -19.12 8.06
CA ARG A 120 0.82 -19.29 6.92
C ARG A 120 0.68 -17.98 6.14
N GLU A 121 0.40 -18.14 4.85
CA GLU A 121 0.00 -16.99 4.02
C GLU A 121 -1.34 -16.43 4.51
N PHE A 122 -1.42 -15.11 4.49
CA PHE A 122 -2.64 -14.39 4.89
C PHE A 122 -3.85 -14.85 4.08
N THR A 123 -3.69 -14.89 2.77
CA THR A 123 -4.75 -15.28 1.81
C THR A 123 -5.19 -16.72 1.97
N ALA A 124 -4.32 -17.64 2.37
CA ALA A 124 -4.70 -19.05 2.61
C ALA A 124 -5.69 -19.20 3.76
N ILE A 125 -5.58 -18.35 4.80
CA ILE A 125 -6.52 -18.34 5.92
C ILE A 125 -7.90 -17.82 5.48
N GLU A 126 -7.92 -16.79 4.62
CA GLU A 126 -9.16 -16.27 4.05
C GLU A 126 -9.85 -17.29 3.16
N ASP A 127 -9.09 -17.95 2.28
CA ASP A 127 -9.61 -18.96 1.35
C ASP A 127 -10.26 -20.16 2.09
N GLU A 128 -9.66 -20.60 3.21
CA GLU A 128 -10.25 -21.64 4.04
C GLU A 128 -11.60 -21.23 4.68
N GLN A 129 -11.74 -19.95 5.05
CA GLN A 129 -12.92 -19.47 5.75
C GLN A 129 -14.04 -19.03 4.81
N HIS A 130 -13.68 -18.48 3.65
CA HIS A 130 -14.61 -17.77 2.77
C HIS A 130 -14.59 -18.24 1.32
N ALA A 131 -13.75 -19.22 0.96
CA ALA A 131 -13.50 -19.68 -0.41
C ALA A 131 -13.11 -18.55 -1.39
N THR A 132 -12.56 -17.48 -0.85
CA THR A 132 -12.03 -16.32 -1.57
C THR A 132 -11.16 -15.50 -0.63
N ASN A 133 -10.31 -14.64 -1.19
CA ASN A 133 -9.43 -13.76 -0.43
C ASN A 133 -9.46 -12.33 -0.98
N HIS A 134 -8.97 -11.36 -0.17
CA HIS A 134 -9.00 -9.95 -0.53
C HIS A 134 -8.08 -9.62 -1.70
N ALA A 135 -6.98 -10.35 -1.91
CA ALA A 135 -6.07 -10.13 -3.02
C ALA A 135 -6.73 -10.46 -4.36
N SER A 136 -7.43 -11.60 -4.45
CA SER A 136 -8.22 -12.00 -5.62
C SER A 136 -9.36 -11.01 -5.92
N VAL A 137 -10.10 -10.60 -4.90
CA VAL A 137 -11.18 -9.60 -5.03
C VAL A 137 -10.61 -8.25 -5.45
N GLY A 138 -9.52 -7.81 -4.82
CA GLY A 138 -8.82 -6.56 -5.14
C GLY A 138 -8.29 -6.53 -6.57
N TYR A 139 -7.72 -7.64 -7.04
CA TYR A 139 -7.28 -7.82 -8.42
C TYR A 139 -8.43 -7.58 -9.42
N LEU A 140 -9.59 -8.21 -9.21
CA LEU A 140 -10.75 -8.04 -10.06
C LEU A 140 -11.25 -6.59 -10.06
N MET A 141 -11.25 -5.94 -8.90
CA MET A 141 -11.60 -4.53 -8.75
C MET A 141 -10.62 -3.64 -9.52
N ALA A 142 -9.32 -3.81 -9.31
CA ALA A 142 -8.27 -3.02 -9.95
C ALA A 142 -8.33 -3.12 -11.48
N ARG A 143 -8.57 -4.32 -12.01
CA ARG A 143 -8.81 -4.53 -13.45
C ARG A 143 -10.06 -3.81 -13.94
N SER A 144 -11.15 -3.83 -13.18
CA SER A 144 -12.38 -3.12 -13.55
C SER A 144 -12.21 -1.59 -13.58
N TRP A 145 -11.22 -1.08 -12.85
CA TRP A 145 -10.84 0.34 -12.83
C TRP A 145 -9.74 0.70 -13.83
N TYR A 146 -9.33 -0.27 -14.66
CA TYR A 146 -8.30 -0.08 -15.69
C TYR A 146 -6.94 0.34 -15.10
N LEU A 147 -6.60 -0.14 -13.88
CA LEU A 147 -5.26 0.07 -13.34
C LEU A 147 -4.22 -0.70 -14.19
N PRO A 148 -2.96 -0.23 -14.21
CA PRO A 148 -1.88 -0.93 -14.90
C PRO A 148 -1.76 -2.40 -14.49
N GLU A 149 -1.39 -3.26 -15.44
CA GLU A 149 -1.31 -4.71 -15.19
C GLU A 149 -0.31 -5.05 -14.08
N SER A 150 0.82 -4.34 -14.01
CA SER A 150 1.81 -4.52 -12.93
C SER A 150 1.20 -4.27 -11.53
N ILE A 151 0.33 -3.26 -11.40
CA ILE A 151 -0.38 -2.99 -10.14
C ILE A 151 -1.42 -4.07 -9.86
N CYS A 152 -2.18 -4.51 -10.88
CA CYS A 152 -3.14 -5.59 -10.72
C CYS A 152 -2.46 -6.87 -10.24
N GLN A 153 -1.34 -7.25 -10.87
CA GLN A 153 -0.56 -8.44 -10.49
C GLN A 153 0.04 -8.28 -9.09
N ALA A 154 0.56 -7.10 -8.74
CA ALA A 154 1.05 -6.85 -7.40
C ALA A 154 -0.06 -7.02 -6.35
N ILE A 155 -1.29 -6.54 -6.61
CA ILE A 155 -2.44 -6.76 -5.72
C ILE A 155 -2.75 -8.25 -5.57
N LEU A 156 -2.67 -9.03 -6.64
CA LEU A 156 -2.94 -10.47 -6.59
C LEU A 156 -1.92 -11.25 -5.75
N CYS A 157 -0.63 -10.86 -5.86
CA CYS A 157 0.49 -11.65 -5.35
C CYS A 157 1.12 -11.10 -4.06
N HIS A 158 0.61 -10.02 -3.46
CA HIS A 158 1.32 -9.34 -2.37
C HIS A 158 1.43 -10.14 -1.06
N HIS A 159 0.69 -11.22 -0.90
CA HIS A 159 0.83 -12.18 0.20
C HIS A 159 1.55 -13.48 -0.18
N ASP A 160 1.99 -13.60 -1.43
CA ASP A 160 2.78 -14.77 -1.86
C ASP A 160 4.17 -14.71 -1.23
N LEU A 161 4.45 -15.64 -0.32
CA LEU A 161 5.72 -15.71 0.38
C LEU A 161 6.89 -16.10 -0.55
N SER A 162 6.61 -16.64 -1.72
CA SER A 162 7.63 -17.04 -2.72
C SER A 162 7.98 -15.94 -3.72
N ILE A 163 7.35 -14.76 -3.62
CA ILE A 163 7.47 -13.65 -4.58
C ILE A 163 8.92 -13.21 -4.88
N PHE A 164 9.83 -13.40 -3.92
CA PHE A 164 11.25 -13.06 -4.05
C PHE A 164 12.15 -14.26 -4.34
N ASP A 165 11.60 -15.46 -4.53
CA ASP A 165 12.37 -16.65 -4.79
C ASP A 165 12.81 -16.66 -6.27
N SER A 166 14.09 -17.02 -6.50
CA SER A 166 14.70 -17.03 -7.84
C SER A 166 14.02 -17.95 -8.85
N ALA A 167 13.17 -18.87 -8.39
CA ALA A 167 12.41 -19.79 -9.21
C ALA A 167 11.12 -19.20 -9.78
N SER A 168 10.67 -18.05 -9.28
CA SER A 168 9.45 -17.37 -9.74
C SER A 168 9.72 -16.52 -11.00
N HIS A 169 10.29 -17.15 -12.04
CA HIS A 169 10.66 -16.49 -13.30
C HIS A 169 9.49 -15.87 -14.10
N GLU A 170 8.26 -16.11 -13.71
CA GLU A 170 7.08 -15.57 -14.40
C GLU A 170 6.63 -14.19 -13.87
N ILE A 171 7.17 -13.76 -12.73
CA ILE A 171 6.77 -12.48 -12.12
C ILE A 171 7.73 -11.39 -12.56
N ASN A 172 7.17 -10.31 -13.11
CA ASN A 172 7.93 -9.14 -13.54
C ASN A 172 8.64 -8.49 -12.34
N ALA A 173 9.92 -8.13 -12.49
CA ALA A 173 10.73 -7.45 -11.49
C ALA A 173 10.04 -6.16 -10.94
N GLU A 174 9.25 -5.47 -11.77
CA GLU A 174 8.44 -4.31 -11.34
C GLU A 174 7.43 -4.71 -10.26
N VAL A 175 6.75 -5.86 -10.41
CA VAL A 175 5.76 -6.37 -9.45
C VAL A 175 6.41 -6.67 -8.10
N SER A 176 7.53 -7.40 -8.12
CA SER A 176 8.28 -7.72 -6.90
C SER A 176 8.81 -6.47 -6.20
N THR A 177 9.28 -5.47 -6.96
CA THR A 177 9.74 -4.20 -6.41
C THR A 177 8.62 -3.40 -5.77
N LEU A 178 7.43 -3.33 -6.40
CA LEU A 178 6.24 -2.70 -5.80
C LEU A 178 5.87 -3.35 -4.47
N ILE A 179 5.85 -4.69 -4.43
CA ILE A 179 5.52 -5.45 -3.22
C ILE A 179 6.58 -5.21 -2.13
N ALA A 180 7.87 -5.26 -2.45
CA ALA A 180 8.94 -5.03 -1.49
C ALA A 180 8.88 -3.63 -0.88
N ILE A 181 8.70 -2.59 -1.70
CA ILE A 181 8.56 -1.20 -1.25
C ILE A 181 7.37 -1.04 -0.31
N THR A 182 6.22 -1.61 -0.67
CA THR A 182 5.01 -1.43 0.13
C THR A 182 5.04 -2.24 1.42
N ARG A 183 5.64 -3.44 1.44
CA ARG A 183 5.91 -4.18 2.68
C ARG A 183 6.82 -3.40 3.63
N LEU A 184 7.87 -2.77 3.10
CA LEU A 184 8.73 -1.89 3.88
C LEU A 184 7.97 -0.67 4.41
N ALA A 185 7.09 -0.07 3.59
CA ALA A 185 6.27 1.06 3.97
C ALA A 185 5.28 0.73 5.08
N GLU A 186 4.60 -0.41 4.99
CA GLU A 186 3.73 -0.92 6.07
C GLU A 186 4.49 -1.09 7.36
N HIS A 187 5.65 -1.74 7.31
CA HIS A 187 6.48 -1.98 8.49
C HIS A 187 6.93 -0.68 9.17
N ILE A 188 7.41 0.30 8.40
CA ILE A 188 7.81 1.61 8.91
C ILE A 188 6.61 2.35 9.52
N ALA A 189 5.45 2.34 8.84
CA ALA A 189 4.24 2.97 9.34
C ALA A 189 3.72 2.30 10.63
N HIS A 190 3.76 0.97 10.70
CA HIS A 190 3.42 0.21 11.91
C HIS A 190 4.33 0.59 13.09
N GLY A 191 5.64 0.67 12.87
CA GLY A 191 6.61 1.07 13.88
C GLY A 191 6.33 2.48 14.42
N PHE A 192 5.99 3.43 13.56
CA PHE A 192 5.63 4.80 13.95
C PHE A 192 4.35 4.84 14.79
N LEU A 193 3.32 4.10 14.40
CA LEU A 193 2.04 4.02 15.11
C LEU A 193 2.11 3.16 16.38
N ARG A 194 3.28 2.57 16.69
CA ARG A 194 3.52 1.67 17.85
C ARG A 194 2.54 0.49 17.88
N LEU A 195 2.23 -0.06 16.73
CA LEU A 195 1.47 -1.30 16.62
C LEU A 195 2.34 -2.48 17.04
N THR A 196 1.77 -3.44 17.75
CA THR A 196 2.52 -4.37 18.60
C THR A 196 3.14 -5.56 17.88
N SER A 197 2.74 -5.89 16.67
CA SER A 197 3.31 -6.99 15.88
C SER A 197 3.09 -6.77 14.40
N ASP A 198 4.10 -7.11 13.62
CA ASP A 198 4.06 -7.11 12.15
C ASP A 198 4.53 -8.48 11.66
N ASN A 199 3.64 -9.47 11.83
CA ASN A 199 3.94 -10.85 11.46
C ASN A 199 4.17 -11.02 9.96
N GLU A 200 3.59 -10.18 9.12
CA GLU A 200 3.85 -10.19 7.68
C GLU A 200 5.30 -9.76 7.38
N TRP A 201 5.80 -8.77 8.10
CA TRP A 201 7.21 -8.38 7.98
C TRP A 201 8.16 -9.48 8.45
N GLU A 202 7.86 -10.15 9.53
CA GLU A 202 8.67 -11.27 10.02
C GLU A 202 8.80 -12.41 9.01
N LYS A 203 7.77 -12.64 8.18
CA LYS A 203 7.78 -13.69 7.14
C LYS A 203 8.63 -13.33 5.92
N ILE A 204 8.67 -12.06 5.51
CA ILE A 204 9.16 -11.68 4.18
C ILE A 204 10.14 -10.49 4.20
N GLY A 205 10.25 -9.74 5.31
CA GLY A 205 10.97 -8.48 5.38
C GLY A 205 12.44 -8.56 4.98
N ALA A 206 13.17 -9.57 5.46
CA ALA A 206 14.58 -9.77 5.09
C ALA A 206 14.77 -9.96 3.58
N ARG A 207 13.85 -10.71 2.91
CA ARG A 207 13.88 -10.91 1.47
C ARG A 207 13.47 -9.65 0.71
N ALA A 208 12.54 -8.87 1.24
CA ALA A 208 12.16 -7.58 0.68
C ALA A 208 13.35 -6.58 0.72
N LEU A 209 14.05 -6.45 1.84
CA LEU A 209 15.26 -5.62 1.95
C LEU A 209 16.36 -6.07 0.98
N GLN A 210 16.60 -7.38 0.88
CA GLN A 210 17.56 -7.95 -0.05
C GLN A 210 17.18 -7.62 -1.51
N HIS A 211 15.90 -7.74 -1.87
CA HIS A 211 15.41 -7.41 -3.21
C HIS A 211 15.60 -5.92 -3.54
N LEU A 212 15.41 -5.04 -2.56
CA LEU A 212 15.61 -3.58 -2.72
C LEU A 212 17.09 -3.18 -2.66
N GLY A 213 17.99 -4.11 -2.33
CA GLY A 213 19.42 -3.83 -2.16
C GLY A 213 19.72 -2.97 -0.94
N LEU A 214 18.86 -2.99 0.07
CA LEU A 214 19.02 -2.22 1.31
C LEU A 214 19.71 -3.07 2.39
N GLY A 215 20.84 -2.57 2.89
CA GLY A 215 21.45 -3.09 4.12
C GLY A 215 20.77 -2.56 5.37
N GLU A 216 21.16 -3.10 6.53
CA GLU A 216 20.56 -2.75 7.83
C GLU A 216 20.70 -1.24 8.15
N SER A 217 21.89 -0.66 7.93
CA SER A 217 22.12 0.77 8.17
C SER A 217 21.28 1.67 7.26
N GLU A 218 21.17 1.31 5.97
CA GLU A 218 20.39 2.07 5.00
C GLU A 218 18.89 1.99 5.31
N TYR A 219 18.41 0.84 5.77
CA TYR A 219 17.06 0.67 6.27
C TYR A 219 16.79 1.53 7.51
N GLU A 220 17.69 1.54 8.50
CA GLU A 220 17.52 2.35 9.72
C GLU A 220 17.49 3.84 9.41
N ASP A 221 18.40 4.33 8.56
CA ASP A 221 18.43 5.73 8.12
C ASP A 221 17.13 6.12 7.40
N LEU A 222 16.65 5.27 6.50
CA LEU A 222 15.41 5.47 5.76
C LEU A 222 14.19 5.52 6.70
N ARG A 223 14.11 4.57 7.64
CA ARG A 223 13.04 4.52 8.65
C ARG A 223 13.01 5.80 9.48
N ASP A 224 14.16 6.22 10.01
CA ASP A 224 14.25 7.39 10.89
C ASP A 224 13.90 8.68 10.14
N GLN A 225 14.33 8.82 8.89
CA GLN A 225 13.94 9.92 8.03
C GLN A 225 12.43 9.96 7.80
N ILE A 226 11.80 8.82 7.50
CA ILE A 226 10.35 8.74 7.28
C ILE A 226 9.59 9.05 8.57
N HIS A 227 10.01 8.52 9.71
CA HIS A 227 9.41 8.83 11.02
C HIS A 227 9.49 10.32 11.35
N GLN A 228 10.60 10.98 11.00
CA GLN A 228 10.73 12.42 11.15
C GLN A 228 9.73 13.18 10.27
N MET A 229 9.54 12.75 9.01
CA MET A 229 8.55 13.37 8.09
C MET A 229 7.13 13.17 8.60
N MET A 230 6.79 11.97 9.07
CA MET A 230 5.46 11.64 9.63
C MET A 230 5.15 12.47 10.90
N SER A 231 6.16 12.81 11.69
CA SER A 231 5.99 13.62 12.90
C SER A 231 5.67 15.10 12.62
N GLN A 232 5.78 15.54 11.36
CA GLN A 232 5.51 16.93 10.94
C GLN A 232 4.09 17.10 10.33
N GLU A 233 3.33 16.01 10.19
CA GLU A 233 1.93 16.04 9.74
C GLU A 233 0.94 16.40 10.86
#